data_5f112da9a725d416e9969a441f157377
#
_entry.id   5f112da9a725d416e9969a441f157377
#
_cell.length_a   1.000
_cell.length_b   1.000
_cell.length_c   1.000
_cell.angle_alpha   90.00
_cell.angle_beta   90.00
_cell.angle_gamma   90.00
#
_symmetry.space_group_name_H-M   'P 1'
#
loop_
_entity.id
_entity.type
_entity.pdbx_description
1 polymer ?
#
loop_
_entity_poly.entity_id
_entity_poly.type
_entity_poly.pdbx_seq_one_letter_code
_entity_poly.pdbx_strand_id
1 'polypeptide(L)'
;MRCAKGAQWRFFLENDMTFKGFLSVCAALAFSSAEAATDPVYQQVCSVCHAAGVAGAPKVGDTKKWAPLIAEGQVILTAHGYVGIRAMPAKGGKPDLSLKDFAGALVHMVNQSGGKWTAPNAALLGQMEKEVVKREQELKAKK
;
A
#
# COMPACT_ATOMS: atom_id res chain seq x y z
N MET A 1 -23.16 48.80 -63.49
CA MET A 1 -22.98 47.71 -64.46
C MET A 1 -23.20 46.40 -63.66
N ARG A 2 -24.38 45.91 -63.77
CA ARG A 2 -24.81 44.69 -64.48
C ARG A 2 -24.16 43.45 -63.84
N CYS A 3 -24.95 42.69 -63.21
CA CYS A 3 -25.69 41.48 -63.62
C CYS A 3 -24.89 40.25 -63.08
N ALA A 4 -25.42 39.20 -62.68
CA ALA A 4 -26.73 38.57 -62.68
C ALA A 4 -26.65 37.23 -61.94
N LYS A 5 -27.77 36.83 -61.34
CA LYS A 5 -28.36 35.48 -61.43
C LYS A 5 -27.48 34.35 -60.91
N GLY A 6 -27.81 33.62 -59.86
CA GLY A 6 -29.06 32.88 -59.79
C GLY A 6 -28.77 31.45 -60.19
N ALA A 7 -28.68 30.55 -59.27
CA ALA A 7 -29.03 29.17 -59.53
C ALA A 7 -29.44 28.51 -58.24
N GLN A 8 -30.73 28.35 -58.15
CA GLN A 8 -31.40 27.40 -57.29
C GLN A 8 -30.87 26.01 -57.60
N TRP A 9 -30.44 25.33 -56.57
CA TRP A 9 -30.47 23.89 -56.59
C TRP A 9 -31.38 23.43 -55.45
N ARG A 10 -32.65 23.49 -55.74
CA ARG A 10 -33.67 22.59 -55.20
C ARG A 10 -33.46 21.25 -55.90
N PHE A 11 -33.91 20.22 -55.22
CA PHE A 11 -33.95 18.80 -55.54
C PHE A 11 -32.69 18.04 -55.13
N PHE A 12 -32.74 17.43 -53.99
CA PHE A 12 -33.15 16.03 -53.89
C PHE A 12 -33.62 15.76 -52.48
N LEU A 13 -34.95 15.77 -52.37
CA LEU A 13 -35.63 14.95 -51.37
C LEU A 13 -35.43 13.50 -51.76
N GLU A 14 -35.50 12.65 -50.74
CA GLU A 14 -35.65 11.21 -50.79
C GLU A 14 -34.38 10.41 -51.08
N ASN A 15 -33.77 9.95 -49.97
CA ASN A 15 -33.82 8.53 -49.74
C ASN A 15 -33.60 8.23 -48.24
N ASP A 16 -34.72 7.92 -47.68
CA ASP A 16 -34.92 6.95 -46.63
C ASP A 16 -33.88 5.83 -46.74
N MET A 17 -32.96 5.79 -45.82
CA MET A 17 -32.31 4.53 -45.47
C MET A 17 -31.83 4.63 -44.04
N THR A 18 -32.73 4.22 -43.18
CA THR A 18 -32.46 3.53 -41.90
C THR A 18 -30.97 3.32 -41.60
N PHE A 19 -30.33 4.33 -41.07
CA PHE A 19 -29.09 4.09 -40.32
C PHE A 19 -29.47 3.74 -38.89
N LYS A 20 -30.06 2.52 -38.75
CA LYS A 20 -30.20 1.86 -37.49
C LYS A 20 -28.80 1.68 -36.88
N GLY A 21 -28.59 2.39 -35.81
CA GLY A 21 -27.94 1.85 -34.64
C GLY A 21 -26.53 1.36 -34.81
N PHE A 22 -25.56 2.23 -34.67
CA PHE A 22 -24.34 1.92 -33.99
C PHE A 22 -24.12 2.99 -32.93
N LEU A 23 -24.92 2.89 -31.85
CA LEU A 23 -24.51 3.40 -30.56
C LEU A 23 -23.31 2.55 -30.14
N SER A 24 -22.13 2.96 -30.57
CA SER A 24 -20.88 2.50 -30.02
C SER A 24 -20.81 3.05 -28.59
N VAL A 25 -21.37 2.28 -27.65
CA VAL A 25 -21.15 2.45 -26.24
C VAL A 25 -19.67 2.14 -26.01
N CYS A 26 -18.81 3.15 -26.18
CA CYS A 26 -17.50 3.15 -25.56
C CYS A 26 -17.74 3.19 -24.05
N ALA A 27 -17.98 2.01 -23.46
CA ALA A 27 -17.84 1.78 -22.05
C ALA A 27 -16.36 2.02 -21.73
N ALA A 28 -16.01 3.26 -21.40
CA ALA A 28 -14.76 3.60 -20.78
C ALA A 28 -14.75 2.86 -19.43
N LEU A 29 -14.14 1.67 -19.42
CA LEU A 29 -13.75 0.99 -18.22
C LEU A 29 -12.70 1.89 -17.55
N ALA A 30 -13.18 2.80 -16.69
CA ALA A 30 -12.34 3.49 -15.75
C ALA A 30 -11.76 2.39 -14.83
N PHE A 31 -10.58 1.88 -15.18
CA PHE A 31 -9.75 1.15 -14.24
C PHE A 31 -9.36 2.17 -13.15
N SER A 32 -10.17 2.27 -12.11
CA SER A 32 -9.74 2.83 -10.84
C SER A 32 -8.63 1.92 -10.33
N SER A 33 -7.39 2.26 -10.63
CA SER A 33 -6.25 1.76 -9.88
C SER A 33 -6.46 2.25 -8.46
N ALA A 34 -6.95 1.37 -7.59
CA ALA A 34 -6.90 1.58 -6.16
C ALA A 34 -5.41 1.60 -5.81
N GLU A 35 -4.83 2.78 -5.82
CA GLU A 35 -3.51 3.03 -5.29
C GLU A 35 -3.59 2.64 -3.82
N ALA A 36 -2.89 1.58 -3.43
CA ALA A 36 -2.86 1.13 -2.05
C ALA A 36 -2.33 2.29 -1.21
N ALA A 37 -3.21 2.92 -0.45
CA ALA A 37 -2.86 4.08 0.37
C ALA A 37 -1.65 3.70 1.24
N THR A 38 -0.58 4.47 1.11
CA THR A 38 0.64 4.22 1.88
C THR A 38 0.36 4.50 3.34
N ASP A 39 0.73 3.58 4.23
CA ASP A 39 0.52 3.73 5.67
C ASP A 39 1.26 4.99 6.19
N PRO A 40 0.59 5.90 6.89
CA PRO A 40 1.18 7.16 7.34
C PRO A 40 2.30 6.96 8.36
N VAL A 41 2.24 5.94 9.20
CA VAL A 41 3.30 5.61 10.16
C VAL A 41 4.52 5.08 9.43
N TYR A 42 4.32 4.24 8.41
CA TYR A 42 5.41 3.83 7.55
C TYR A 42 6.12 5.04 6.94
N GLN A 43 5.38 5.98 6.38
CA GLN A 43 5.96 7.16 5.74
C GLN A 43 6.78 8.02 6.71
N GLN A 44 6.24 8.25 7.92
CA GLN A 44 6.85 9.19 8.88
C GLN A 44 7.98 8.58 9.71
N VAL A 45 7.94 7.27 9.95
CA VAL A 45 8.83 6.60 10.89
C VAL A 45 9.68 5.54 10.19
N CYS A 46 9.06 4.56 9.55
CA CYS A 46 9.76 3.36 9.07
C CYS A 46 10.56 3.62 7.80
N SER A 47 10.04 4.46 6.90
CA SER A 47 10.64 4.72 5.59
C SER A 47 12.03 5.33 5.66
N VAL A 48 12.34 6.06 6.74
CA VAL A 48 13.66 6.66 6.99
C VAL A 48 14.79 5.64 6.82
N CYS A 49 14.57 4.42 7.30
CA CYS A 49 15.56 3.34 7.18
C CYS A 49 15.14 2.29 6.14
N HIS A 50 13.86 1.92 6.09
CA HIS A 50 13.39 0.78 5.30
C HIS A 50 13.09 1.11 3.83
N ALA A 51 13.05 2.39 3.42
CA ALA A 51 12.94 2.75 2.02
C ALA A 51 14.25 2.54 1.26
N ALA A 52 15.38 2.93 1.86
CA ALA A 52 16.70 2.86 1.23
C ALA A 52 17.59 1.73 1.76
N GLY A 53 17.23 1.10 2.90
CA GLY A 53 18.04 0.05 3.54
C GLY A 53 19.16 0.60 4.42
N VAL A 54 18.95 1.75 5.06
CA VAL A 54 19.93 2.43 5.93
C VAL A 54 20.35 1.49 7.07
N ALA A 55 21.63 1.49 7.41
CA ALA A 55 22.22 0.68 8.46
C ALA A 55 21.89 -0.83 8.37
N GLY A 56 21.70 -1.33 7.15
CA GLY A 56 21.37 -2.74 6.92
C GLY A 56 19.90 -3.10 7.14
N ALA A 57 19.03 -2.12 7.32
CA ALA A 57 17.58 -2.37 7.41
C ALA A 57 17.07 -3.12 6.16
N PRO A 58 16.19 -4.12 6.32
CA PRO A 58 15.59 -4.79 5.17
C PRO A 58 14.74 -3.79 4.37
N LYS A 59 15.14 -3.54 3.13
CA LYS A 59 14.45 -2.62 2.24
C LYS A 59 13.05 -3.16 1.90
N VAL A 60 12.03 -2.32 1.99
CA VAL A 60 10.68 -2.67 1.54
C VAL A 60 10.71 -3.05 0.06
N GLY A 61 10.05 -4.15 -0.29
CA GLY A 61 10.06 -4.76 -1.62
C GLY A 61 11.18 -5.79 -1.84
N ASP A 62 12.18 -5.88 -0.97
CA ASP A 62 13.21 -6.93 -1.03
C ASP A 62 12.66 -8.25 -0.47
N THR A 63 11.94 -8.98 -1.30
CA THR A 63 11.28 -10.23 -0.91
C THR A 63 12.26 -11.27 -0.34
N LYS A 64 13.50 -11.29 -0.81
CA LYS A 64 14.52 -12.23 -0.31
C LYS A 64 14.92 -11.94 1.13
N LYS A 65 15.09 -10.67 1.47
CA LYS A 65 15.42 -10.26 2.84
C LYS A 65 14.23 -10.37 3.78
N TRP A 66 13.02 -10.15 3.27
CA TRP A 66 11.81 -10.21 4.08
C TRP A 66 11.29 -11.64 4.30
N ALA A 67 11.51 -12.57 3.38
CA ALA A 67 10.99 -13.93 3.49
C ALA A 67 11.31 -14.63 4.84
N PRO A 68 12.55 -14.65 5.35
CA PRO A 68 12.84 -15.24 6.65
C PRO A 68 12.19 -14.49 7.81
N LEU A 69 12.04 -13.17 7.72
CA LEU A 69 11.39 -12.36 8.75
C LEU A 69 9.88 -12.64 8.78
N ILE A 70 9.25 -12.72 7.63
CA ILE A 70 7.82 -13.06 7.50
C ILE A 70 7.55 -14.45 8.05
N ALA A 71 8.48 -15.39 7.88
CA ALA A 71 8.37 -16.75 8.41
C ALA A 71 8.39 -16.82 9.94
N GLU A 72 8.92 -15.80 10.65
CA GLU A 72 8.83 -15.71 12.12
C GLU A 72 7.37 -15.56 12.60
N GLY A 73 6.49 -15.08 11.72
CA GLY A 73 5.09 -14.82 12.03
C GLY A 73 4.84 -13.42 12.59
N GLN A 74 3.60 -12.98 12.43
CA GLN A 74 3.21 -11.59 12.69
C GLN A 74 3.45 -11.15 14.13
N VAL A 75 3.17 -12.03 15.13
CA VAL A 75 3.33 -11.72 16.54
C VAL A 75 4.80 -11.49 16.89
N ILE A 76 5.65 -12.44 16.50
CA ILE A 76 7.07 -12.43 16.85
C ILE A 76 7.80 -11.30 16.15
N LEU A 77 7.59 -11.14 14.84
CA LEU A 77 8.24 -10.07 14.09
C LEU A 77 7.82 -8.69 14.57
N THR A 78 6.55 -8.51 14.97
CA THR A 78 6.07 -7.26 15.57
C THR A 78 6.79 -6.98 16.88
N ALA A 79 6.89 -7.96 17.76
CA ALA A 79 7.57 -7.80 19.06
C ALA A 79 9.06 -7.47 18.89
N HIS A 80 9.75 -8.16 17.99
CA HIS A 80 11.16 -7.88 17.67
C HIS A 80 11.37 -6.42 17.22
N GLY A 81 10.58 -5.95 16.26
CA GLY A 81 10.71 -4.59 15.78
C GLY A 81 10.27 -3.53 16.81
N TYR A 82 9.22 -3.83 17.59
CA TYR A 82 8.68 -2.91 18.59
C TYR A 82 9.63 -2.69 19.77
N VAL A 83 10.27 -3.74 20.24
CA VAL A 83 11.27 -3.66 21.33
C VAL A 83 12.62 -3.19 20.83
N GLY A 84 12.87 -3.31 19.53
CA GLY A 84 14.15 -3.03 18.91
C GLY A 84 15.00 -4.28 18.73
N ILE A 85 15.70 -4.33 17.59
CA ILE A 85 16.54 -5.47 17.24
C ILE A 85 17.76 -5.03 16.42
N ARG A 86 18.95 -5.47 16.81
CA ARG A 86 20.22 -5.10 16.16
C ARG A 86 20.38 -3.57 16.09
N ALA A 87 20.52 -2.99 14.89
CA ALA A 87 20.60 -1.54 14.69
C ALA A 87 19.24 -0.82 14.65
N MET A 88 18.14 -1.57 14.65
CA MET A 88 16.80 -0.98 14.68
C MET A 88 16.45 -0.53 16.11
N PRO A 89 16.21 0.77 16.33
CA PRO A 89 15.77 1.26 17.64
C PRO A 89 14.36 0.78 17.98
N ALA A 90 14.05 0.70 19.27
CA ALA A 90 12.70 0.39 19.72
C ALA A 90 11.67 1.35 19.08
N LYS A 91 10.52 0.79 18.68
CA LYS A 91 9.41 1.54 18.05
C LYS A 91 9.84 2.36 16.82
N GLY A 92 10.92 1.93 16.12
CA GLY A 92 11.48 2.68 14.99
C GLY A 92 12.08 4.04 15.39
N GLY A 93 12.40 4.26 16.66
CA GLY A 93 12.92 5.53 17.18
C GLY A 93 11.85 6.55 17.57
N LYS A 94 10.57 6.18 17.57
CA LYS A 94 9.42 7.02 17.98
C LYS A 94 8.83 6.49 19.31
N PRO A 95 9.25 7.00 20.48
CA PRO A 95 8.91 6.43 21.79
C PRO A 95 7.41 6.38 22.10
N ASP A 96 6.63 7.31 21.57
CA ASP A 96 5.18 7.44 21.73
C ASP A 96 4.37 6.59 20.75
N LEU A 97 5.03 5.85 19.84
CA LEU A 97 4.32 5.02 18.86
C LEU A 97 3.62 3.85 19.55
N SER A 98 2.30 3.74 19.34
CA SER A 98 1.50 2.64 19.89
C SER A 98 1.84 1.31 19.22
N LEU A 99 1.64 0.19 19.94
CA LEU A 99 1.83 -1.15 19.38
C LEU A 99 0.89 -1.40 18.18
N LYS A 100 -0.33 -0.90 18.25
CA LYS A 100 -1.32 -1.04 17.18
C LYS A 100 -0.86 -0.34 15.89
N ASP A 101 -0.39 0.89 16.01
CA ASP A 101 0.04 1.66 14.84
C ASP A 101 1.35 1.11 14.27
N PHE A 102 2.27 0.70 15.12
CA PHE A 102 3.49 0.01 14.71
C PHE A 102 3.16 -1.29 13.94
N ALA A 103 2.25 -2.10 14.46
CA ALA A 103 1.85 -3.36 13.82
C ALA A 103 1.15 -3.11 12.47
N GLY A 104 0.36 -2.04 12.35
CA GLY A 104 -0.24 -1.61 11.09
C GLY A 104 0.81 -1.26 10.03
N ALA A 105 1.78 -0.44 10.40
CA ALA A 105 2.90 -0.08 9.52
C ALA A 105 3.74 -1.30 9.12
N LEU A 106 3.95 -2.24 10.03
CA LEU A 106 4.66 -3.48 9.73
C LEU A 106 3.88 -4.34 8.72
N VAL A 107 2.56 -4.46 8.87
CA VAL A 107 1.68 -5.14 7.90
C VAL A 107 1.85 -4.53 6.51
N HIS A 108 1.87 -3.19 6.41
CA HIS A 108 2.13 -2.51 5.15
C HIS A 108 3.48 -2.93 4.55
N MET A 109 4.57 -2.87 5.31
CA MET A 109 5.91 -3.24 4.84
C MET A 109 6.00 -4.71 4.41
N VAL A 110 5.41 -5.61 5.19
CA VAL A 110 5.38 -7.06 4.92
C VAL A 110 4.63 -7.35 3.62
N ASN A 111 3.47 -6.73 3.43
CA ASN A 111 2.65 -6.97 2.24
C ASN A 111 3.29 -6.40 0.97
N GLN A 112 4.01 -5.30 1.07
CA GLN A 112 4.84 -4.78 -0.02
C GLN A 112 6.07 -5.65 -0.31
N SER A 113 6.42 -6.55 0.60
CA SER A 113 7.63 -7.38 0.54
C SER A 113 7.34 -8.88 0.34
N GLY A 114 6.14 -9.23 -0.13
CA GLY A 114 5.76 -10.59 -0.48
C GLY A 114 4.93 -11.34 0.58
N GLY A 115 4.60 -10.70 1.71
CA GLY A 115 3.67 -11.23 2.71
C GLY A 115 2.21 -10.97 2.37
N LYS A 116 1.32 -11.55 3.18
CA LYS A 116 -0.13 -11.40 3.06
C LYS A 116 -0.76 -11.34 4.44
N TRP A 117 -0.34 -10.36 5.24
CA TRP A 117 -0.86 -10.17 6.59
C TRP A 117 -2.07 -9.24 6.61
N THR A 118 -2.93 -9.41 7.59
CA THR A 118 -4.07 -8.52 7.84
C THR A 118 -3.77 -7.62 9.03
N ALA A 119 -4.45 -6.47 9.08
CA ALA A 119 -4.38 -5.60 10.24
C ALA A 119 -4.74 -6.38 11.51
N PRO A 120 -3.99 -6.22 12.62
CA PRO A 120 -4.22 -7.00 13.82
C PRO A 120 -5.55 -6.63 14.48
N ASN A 121 -6.34 -7.64 14.81
CA ASN A 121 -7.51 -7.50 15.67
C ASN A 121 -7.10 -7.46 17.15
N ALA A 122 -8.04 -7.22 18.05
CA ALA A 122 -7.78 -7.11 19.50
C ALA A 122 -7.13 -8.37 20.08
N ALA A 123 -7.52 -9.57 19.64
CA ALA A 123 -6.94 -10.82 20.12
C ALA A 123 -5.47 -10.97 19.69
N LEU A 124 -5.16 -10.62 18.46
CA LEU A 124 -3.79 -10.67 17.95
C LEU A 124 -2.90 -9.60 18.60
N LEU A 125 -3.44 -8.39 18.85
CA LEU A 125 -2.73 -7.36 19.61
C LEU A 125 -2.39 -7.82 21.01
N GLY A 126 -3.33 -8.48 21.72
CA GLY A 126 -3.06 -9.06 23.04
C GLY A 126 -1.97 -10.15 23.04
N GLN A 127 -1.81 -10.90 21.94
CA GLN A 127 -0.69 -11.83 21.78
C GLN A 127 0.62 -11.08 21.56
N MET A 128 0.60 -10.04 20.74
CA MET A 128 1.77 -9.18 20.50
C MET A 128 2.25 -8.51 21.80
N GLU A 129 1.33 -7.98 22.63
CA GLU A 129 1.66 -7.39 23.92
C GLU A 129 2.39 -8.37 24.84
N LYS A 130 1.90 -9.61 24.94
CA LYS A 130 2.55 -10.66 25.72
C LYS A 130 3.96 -10.98 25.20
N GLU A 131 4.14 -11.06 23.90
CA GLU A 131 5.45 -11.33 23.29
C GLU A 131 6.42 -10.14 23.47
N VAL A 132 5.91 -8.90 23.40
CA VAL A 132 6.68 -7.68 23.71
C VAL A 132 7.22 -7.75 25.13
N VAL A 133 6.36 -8.01 26.12
CA VAL A 133 6.78 -8.12 27.53
C VAL A 133 7.83 -9.20 27.73
N LYS A 134 7.61 -10.38 27.14
CA LYS A 134 8.58 -11.49 27.20
C LYS A 134 9.93 -11.05 26.61
N ARG A 135 9.92 -10.43 25.44
CA ARG A 135 11.14 -9.96 24.78
C ARG A 135 11.89 -8.91 25.58
N GLU A 136 11.18 -7.98 26.21
CA GLU A 136 11.78 -6.98 27.10
C GLU A 136 12.46 -7.63 28.30
N GLN A 137 11.83 -8.66 28.90
CA GLN A 137 12.41 -9.42 30.01
C GLN A 137 13.69 -10.15 29.59
N GLU A 138 13.67 -10.82 28.44
CA GLU A 138 14.85 -11.50 27.87
C GLU A 138 16.04 -10.54 27.65
N LEU A 139 15.75 -9.32 27.16
CA LEU A 139 16.79 -8.31 26.96
C LEU A 139 17.35 -7.75 28.25
N LYS A 140 16.52 -7.64 29.30
CA LYS A 140 16.98 -7.22 30.65
C LYS A 140 17.86 -8.29 31.28
N ALA A 141 17.53 -9.57 31.09
CA ALA A 141 18.31 -10.69 31.66
C ALA A 141 19.69 -10.88 30.99
N LYS A 142 19.92 -10.31 29.82
CA LYS A 142 21.19 -10.41 29.07
C LYS A 142 22.15 -9.23 29.32
N LYS A 143 21.73 -8.25 30.09
CA LYS A 143 22.56 -7.11 30.52
C LYS A 143 23.22 -7.36 31.84
#